data_439de3533175ac2288df49116608dd58
#
_entry.id   439de3533175ac2288df49116608dd58
#
_cell.length_a   1.000
_cell.length_b   1.000
_cell.length_c   1.000
_cell.angle_alpha   90.00
_cell.angle_beta   90.00
_cell.angle_gamma   90.00
#
_symmetry.space_group_name_H-M   'P 1'
#
loop_
_entity.id
_entity.type
_entity.pdbx_description
1 polymer ?
#
loop_
_entity_poly.entity_id
_entity_poly.type
_entity_poly.pdbx_seq_one_letter_code
_entity_poly.pdbx_strand_id
1 'polypeptide(L)'
;MITTLTSDGLDACVSLYVETFNAPPWNESWNVQDAAQRLGDFFATPRAHGVCSLNSHGDVLGFALGHLERSGVDDHFLLQEMCVRTSMQGKGHGTLLLEALADHLGQVRHWYLLTARDSDASAFYERIGFRPAGRMGVFVRP
;
A
#
# COMPACT_ATOMS: atom_id res chain seq x y z
N MET A 1 2.97 -4.92 -16.07
CA MET A 1 3.33 -3.48 -16.26
C MET A 1 2.89 -2.69 -15.04
N ILE A 2 3.76 -1.84 -14.53
CA ILE A 2 3.42 -1.00 -13.37
C ILE A 2 3.24 0.44 -13.86
N THR A 3 2.12 1.04 -13.48
CA THR A 3 1.77 2.42 -13.87
C THR A 3 1.46 3.26 -12.65
N THR A 4 1.53 4.58 -12.82
CA THR A 4 1.07 5.52 -11.79
C THR A 4 -0.43 5.34 -11.58
N LEU A 5 -0.84 5.28 -10.31
CA LEU A 5 -2.26 5.20 -9.95
C LEU A 5 -2.93 6.56 -10.18
N THR A 6 -4.08 6.52 -10.83
CA THR A 6 -4.93 7.68 -11.04
C THR A 6 -6.32 7.42 -10.48
N SER A 7 -7.15 8.47 -10.37
CA SER A 7 -8.52 8.30 -9.89
C SER A 7 -9.33 7.33 -10.76
N ASP A 8 -9.04 7.27 -12.06
CA ASP A 8 -9.74 6.35 -12.99
C ASP A 8 -9.42 4.88 -12.70
N GLY A 9 -8.24 4.58 -12.16
CA GLY A 9 -7.83 3.23 -11.81
C GLY A 9 -8.25 2.77 -10.42
N LEU A 10 -8.83 3.66 -9.63
CA LEU A 10 -9.09 3.38 -8.21
C LEU A 10 -10.17 2.31 -8.02
N ASP A 11 -11.20 2.29 -8.84
CA ASP A 11 -12.29 1.30 -8.73
C ASP A 11 -11.79 -0.14 -8.87
N ALA A 12 -10.86 -0.39 -9.77
CA ALA A 12 -10.27 -1.71 -9.93
C ALA A 12 -9.42 -2.10 -8.71
N CYS A 13 -8.75 -1.13 -8.10
CA CYS A 13 -8.03 -1.35 -6.84
C CYS A 13 -8.98 -1.67 -5.69
N VAL A 14 -10.13 -1.00 -5.63
CA VAL A 14 -11.18 -1.28 -4.63
C VAL A 14 -11.65 -2.72 -4.73
N SER A 15 -11.95 -3.20 -5.93
CA SER A 15 -12.38 -4.59 -6.15
C SER A 15 -11.33 -5.58 -5.70
N LEU A 16 -10.06 -5.34 -6.03
CA LEU A 16 -8.96 -6.19 -5.58
C LEU A 16 -8.80 -6.15 -4.06
N TYR A 17 -8.95 -4.99 -3.45
CA TYR A 17 -8.87 -4.81 -2.01
C TYR A 17 -9.89 -5.67 -1.29
N VAL A 18 -11.16 -5.59 -1.70
CA VAL A 18 -12.26 -6.37 -1.12
C VAL A 18 -11.99 -7.87 -1.25
N GLU A 19 -11.63 -8.33 -2.44
CA GLU A 19 -11.34 -9.74 -2.70
C GLU A 19 -10.19 -10.25 -1.83
N THR A 20 -9.11 -9.48 -1.75
CA THR A 20 -7.89 -9.91 -1.07
C THR A 20 -8.05 -9.91 0.45
N PHE A 21 -8.55 -8.83 1.02
CA PHE A 21 -8.60 -8.70 2.48
C PHE A 21 -9.78 -9.43 3.13
N ASN A 22 -10.80 -9.78 2.35
CA ASN A 22 -11.86 -10.66 2.86
C ASN A 22 -11.47 -12.15 2.82
N ALA A 23 -10.41 -12.50 2.10
CA ALA A 23 -9.89 -13.85 2.03
C ALA A 23 -8.86 -14.13 3.15
N PRO A 24 -8.58 -15.41 3.45
CA PRO A 24 -7.49 -15.73 4.38
C PRO A 24 -6.15 -15.13 3.92
N PRO A 25 -5.25 -14.77 4.83
CA PRO A 25 -5.32 -14.91 6.28
C PRO A 25 -6.04 -13.76 6.99
N TRP A 26 -6.45 -12.71 6.26
CA TRP A 26 -7.01 -11.51 6.90
C TRP A 26 -8.46 -11.70 7.35
N ASN A 27 -9.28 -12.37 6.54
CA ASN A 27 -10.69 -12.68 6.87
C ASN A 27 -11.49 -11.46 7.35
N GLU A 28 -11.26 -10.30 6.69
CA GLU A 28 -11.99 -9.08 7.00
C GLU A 28 -13.35 -9.08 6.35
N SER A 29 -14.16 -8.06 6.60
CA SER A 29 -15.54 -7.99 6.14
C SER A 29 -15.80 -6.69 5.38
N TRP A 30 -15.01 -6.44 4.36
CA TRP A 30 -15.17 -5.25 3.53
C TRP A 30 -16.31 -5.42 2.54
N ASN A 31 -17.16 -4.41 2.41
CA ASN A 31 -17.99 -4.24 1.23
C ASN A 31 -17.34 -3.24 0.28
N VAL A 32 -17.80 -3.20 -0.96
CA VAL A 32 -17.22 -2.31 -1.99
C VAL A 32 -17.33 -0.84 -1.60
N GLN A 33 -18.47 -0.45 -1.00
CA GLN A 33 -18.72 0.94 -0.64
C GLN A 33 -17.73 1.44 0.43
N ASP A 34 -17.52 0.67 1.48
CA ASP A 34 -16.59 1.04 2.55
C ASP A 34 -15.14 1.01 2.07
N ALA A 35 -14.78 0.03 1.25
CA ALA A 35 -13.45 -0.04 0.67
C ALA A 35 -13.19 1.16 -0.26
N ALA A 36 -14.18 1.54 -1.06
CA ALA A 36 -14.08 2.72 -1.93
C ALA A 36 -13.90 4.01 -1.12
N GLN A 37 -14.61 4.12 0.01
CA GLN A 37 -14.44 5.26 0.92
C GLN A 37 -13.02 5.32 1.47
N ARG A 38 -12.51 4.20 1.94
CA ARG A 38 -11.16 4.11 2.52
C ARG A 38 -10.09 4.49 1.51
N LEU A 39 -10.08 3.84 0.35
CA LEU A 39 -9.06 4.10 -0.67
C LEU A 39 -9.23 5.48 -1.28
N GLY A 40 -10.47 5.93 -1.44
CA GLY A 40 -10.78 7.26 -1.93
C GLY A 40 -10.27 8.35 -0.99
N ASP A 41 -10.46 8.18 0.32
CA ASP A 41 -9.95 9.12 1.33
C ASP A 41 -8.42 9.17 1.32
N PHE A 42 -7.76 8.01 1.22
CA PHE A 42 -6.30 7.96 1.14
C PHE A 42 -5.80 8.66 -0.12
N PHE A 43 -6.43 8.40 -1.26
CA PHE A 43 -6.02 8.99 -2.53
C PHE A 43 -6.33 10.49 -2.59
N ALA A 44 -7.32 10.96 -1.86
CA ALA A 44 -7.66 12.38 -1.75
C ALA A 44 -6.79 13.15 -0.75
N THR A 45 -5.94 12.47 0.00
CA THR A 45 -4.99 13.11 0.90
C THR A 45 -4.03 13.99 0.09
N PRO A 46 -3.76 15.23 0.52
CA PRO A 46 -2.78 16.06 -0.19
C PRO A 46 -1.46 15.35 -0.38
N ARG A 47 -0.91 15.44 -1.59
CA ARG A 47 0.35 14.81 -1.98
C ARG A 47 0.30 13.28 -1.95
N ALA A 48 -0.90 12.71 -2.21
CA ALA A 48 -1.05 11.27 -2.36
C ALA A 48 -0.34 10.78 -3.63
N HIS A 49 0.30 9.63 -3.54
CA HIS A 49 0.97 8.95 -4.65
C HIS A 49 0.73 7.46 -4.57
N GLY A 50 0.55 6.85 -5.72
CA GLY A 50 0.37 5.42 -5.79
C GLY A 50 0.79 4.85 -7.13
N VAL A 51 0.99 3.54 -7.14
CA VAL A 51 1.26 2.76 -8.35
C VAL A 51 0.39 1.52 -8.36
N CYS A 52 0.10 1.01 -9.54
CA CYS A 52 -0.60 -0.26 -9.67
C CYS A 52 0.06 -1.12 -10.74
N SER A 53 0.00 -2.43 -10.55
CA SER A 53 0.50 -3.43 -11.48
C SER A 53 -0.68 -4.02 -12.26
N LEU A 54 -0.54 -4.05 -13.58
CA LEU A 54 -1.57 -4.54 -14.50
C LEU A 54 -1.03 -5.75 -15.26
N ASN A 55 -1.92 -6.73 -15.53
CA ASN A 55 -1.59 -7.80 -16.46
C ASN A 55 -1.82 -7.35 -17.92
N SER A 56 -1.61 -8.26 -18.87
CA SER A 56 -1.79 -7.95 -20.30
C SER A 56 -3.24 -7.65 -20.70
N HIS A 57 -4.21 -8.01 -19.84
CA HIS A 57 -5.62 -7.73 -20.04
C HIS A 57 -6.09 -6.44 -19.34
N GLY A 58 -5.18 -5.75 -18.66
CA GLY A 58 -5.52 -4.54 -17.91
C GLY A 58 -6.09 -4.79 -16.52
N ASP A 59 -6.09 -6.02 -16.03
CA ASP A 59 -6.55 -6.33 -14.69
C ASP A 59 -5.50 -5.93 -13.65
N VAL A 60 -5.94 -5.41 -12.51
CA VAL A 60 -5.04 -5.02 -11.42
C VAL A 60 -4.55 -6.26 -10.69
N LEU A 61 -3.24 -6.42 -10.62
CA LEU A 61 -2.57 -7.50 -9.89
C LEU A 61 -2.14 -7.06 -8.50
N GLY A 62 -1.96 -5.77 -8.30
CA GLY A 62 -1.57 -5.20 -7.03
C GLY A 62 -1.47 -3.69 -7.11
N PHE A 63 -1.41 -3.05 -5.94
CA PHE A 63 -1.21 -1.61 -5.86
C PHE A 63 -0.54 -1.23 -4.54
N ALA A 64 0.06 -0.04 -4.51
CA ALA A 64 0.61 0.57 -3.32
C ALA A 64 0.23 2.04 -3.32
N LEU A 65 -0.17 2.57 -2.18
CA LEU A 65 -0.74 3.91 -2.05
C LEU A 65 -0.32 4.53 -0.72
N GLY A 66 0.08 5.78 -0.77
CA GLY A 66 0.42 6.55 0.41
C GLY A 66 0.48 8.03 0.11
N HIS A 67 1.06 8.80 1.01
CA HIS A 67 1.22 10.23 0.80
C HIS A 67 2.52 10.76 1.41
N LEU A 68 2.97 11.88 0.88
CA LEU A 68 4.12 12.60 1.41
C LEU A 68 3.69 13.50 2.56
N GLU A 69 4.53 13.54 3.59
CA GLU A 69 4.37 14.41 4.75
C GLU A 69 5.62 15.25 4.92
N ARG A 70 5.43 16.55 5.11
CA ARG A 70 6.57 17.41 5.39
C ARG A 70 7.05 17.20 6.82
N SER A 71 8.34 16.91 6.96
CA SER A 71 8.97 16.70 8.26
C SER A 71 10.25 17.55 8.33
N GLY A 72 10.10 18.77 8.82
CA GLY A 72 11.19 19.75 8.81
C GLY A 72 11.55 20.14 7.38
N VAL A 73 12.80 19.87 6.99
CA VAL A 73 13.30 20.18 5.63
C VAL A 73 13.14 19.03 4.66
N ASP A 74 12.73 17.86 5.13
CA ASP A 74 12.60 16.66 4.32
C ASP A 74 11.14 16.24 4.18
N ASP A 75 10.87 15.42 3.19
CA ASP A 75 9.61 14.72 3.05
C ASP A 75 9.76 13.30 3.58
N HIS A 76 8.73 12.83 4.29
CA HIS A 76 8.56 11.42 4.65
C HIS A 76 7.41 10.85 3.85
N PHE A 77 7.45 9.57 3.53
CA PHE A 77 6.35 8.89 2.87
C PHE A 77 5.69 7.91 3.84
N LEU A 78 4.39 8.08 4.04
CA LEU A 78 3.58 7.11 4.77
C LEU A 78 2.93 6.18 3.75
N LEU A 79 3.37 4.92 3.74
CA LEU A 79 2.72 3.88 2.95
C LEU A 79 1.46 3.45 3.71
N GLN A 80 0.29 3.83 3.18
CA GLN A 80 -0.98 3.60 3.86
C GLN A 80 -1.62 2.29 3.49
N GLU A 81 -1.48 1.87 2.22
CA GLU A 81 -2.10 0.63 1.78
C GLU A 81 -1.24 -0.04 0.71
N MET A 82 -1.15 -1.35 0.80
CA MET A 82 -0.49 -2.16 -0.21
C MET A 82 -1.24 -3.48 -0.32
N CYS A 83 -1.54 -3.88 -1.53
CA CYS A 83 -2.34 -5.07 -1.81
C CYS A 83 -1.78 -5.78 -3.02
N VAL A 84 -1.56 -7.08 -2.91
CA VAL A 84 -1.14 -7.94 -4.03
C VAL A 84 -2.17 -9.06 -4.15
N ARG A 85 -2.66 -9.29 -5.35
CA ARG A 85 -3.61 -10.37 -5.63
C ARG A 85 -3.08 -11.69 -5.07
N THR A 86 -3.93 -12.46 -4.42
CA THR A 86 -3.52 -13.68 -3.70
C THR A 86 -2.73 -14.63 -4.60
N SER A 87 -3.18 -14.84 -5.84
CA SER A 87 -2.49 -15.71 -6.81
C SER A 87 -1.10 -15.22 -7.22
N MET A 88 -0.79 -13.96 -6.96
CA MET A 88 0.48 -13.32 -7.34
C MET A 88 1.41 -13.10 -6.14
N GLN A 89 1.00 -13.46 -4.94
CA GLN A 89 1.84 -13.33 -3.75
C GLN A 89 2.99 -14.34 -3.77
N GLY A 90 4.09 -13.99 -3.12
CA GLY A 90 5.28 -14.83 -3.06
C GLY A 90 6.10 -14.88 -4.35
N LYS A 91 5.85 -14.00 -5.32
CA LYS A 91 6.52 -13.97 -6.63
C LYS A 91 7.29 -12.67 -6.89
N GLY A 92 7.48 -11.85 -5.85
CA GLY A 92 8.24 -10.60 -5.97
C GLY A 92 7.43 -9.39 -6.43
N HIS A 93 6.12 -9.51 -6.62
CA HIS A 93 5.30 -8.39 -7.09
C HIS A 93 5.24 -7.23 -6.08
N GLY A 94 5.18 -7.54 -4.79
CA GLY A 94 5.19 -6.50 -3.75
C GLY A 94 6.47 -5.68 -3.77
N THR A 95 7.60 -6.33 -3.93
CA THR A 95 8.90 -5.66 -4.04
C THR A 95 8.95 -4.75 -5.26
N LEU A 96 8.48 -5.25 -6.41
CA LEU A 96 8.46 -4.46 -7.64
C LEU A 96 7.54 -3.23 -7.52
N LEU A 97 6.39 -3.37 -6.86
CA LEU A 97 5.49 -2.24 -6.61
C LEU A 97 6.18 -1.16 -5.77
N LEU A 98 6.85 -1.55 -4.70
CA LEU A 98 7.52 -0.59 -3.83
C LEU A 98 8.74 0.06 -4.50
N GLU A 99 9.47 -0.68 -5.30
CA GLU A 99 10.57 -0.13 -6.10
C GLU A 99 10.04 0.90 -7.11
N ALA A 100 8.95 0.58 -7.80
CA ALA A 100 8.34 1.51 -8.74
C ALA A 100 7.81 2.77 -8.05
N LEU A 101 7.22 2.62 -6.87
CA LEU A 101 6.75 3.76 -6.09
C LEU A 101 7.93 4.62 -5.61
N ALA A 102 9.01 4.01 -5.17
CA ALA A 102 10.22 4.71 -4.78
C ALA A 102 10.80 5.50 -5.94
N ASP A 103 10.87 4.91 -7.13
CA ASP A 103 11.34 5.59 -8.34
C ASP A 103 10.44 6.78 -8.69
N HIS A 104 9.13 6.60 -8.58
CA HIS A 104 8.16 7.66 -8.83
C HIS A 104 8.31 8.83 -7.85
N LEU A 105 8.57 8.54 -6.58
CA LEU A 105 8.73 9.57 -5.53
C LEU A 105 10.09 10.28 -5.60
N GLY A 106 11.08 9.68 -6.26
CA GLY A 106 12.42 10.26 -6.37
C GLY A 106 13.20 10.10 -5.07
N GLN A 107 13.70 11.21 -4.51
CA GLN A 107 14.67 11.18 -3.42
C GLN A 107 14.07 11.18 -2.01
N VAL A 108 12.94 10.54 -1.81
CA VAL A 108 12.36 10.38 -0.48
C VAL A 108 13.11 9.28 0.27
N ARG A 109 13.79 9.63 1.34
CA ARG A 109 14.65 8.70 2.10
C ARG A 109 13.91 7.99 3.23
N HIS A 110 12.91 8.66 3.80
CA HIS A 110 12.25 8.17 5.01
C HIS A 110 10.83 7.74 4.70
N TRP A 111 10.60 6.46 4.86
CA TRP A 111 9.28 5.84 4.71
C TRP A 111 8.89 5.22 6.03
N TYR A 112 7.60 5.20 6.32
CA TYR A 112 7.08 4.43 7.44
C TYR A 112 5.70 3.86 7.09
N LEU A 113 5.29 2.87 7.86
CA LEU A 113 4.00 2.21 7.69
C LEU A 113 3.54 1.62 9.02
N LEU A 114 2.26 1.30 9.10
CA LEU A 114 1.69 0.55 10.20
C LEU A 114 1.32 -0.83 9.71
N THR A 115 1.73 -1.85 10.43
CA THR A 115 1.39 -3.24 10.11
C THR A 115 1.32 -4.05 11.40
N ALA A 116 0.61 -5.17 11.35
CA ALA A 116 0.54 -6.08 12.49
C ALA A 116 1.91 -6.69 12.76
N ARG A 117 2.30 -6.73 14.03
CA ARG A 117 3.54 -7.39 14.43
C ARG A 117 3.41 -8.90 14.23
N ASP A 118 4.55 -9.55 13.99
CA ASP A 118 4.64 -11.02 13.86
C ASP A 118 3.67 -11.59 12.83
N SER A 119 3.51 -10.87 11.71
CA SER A 119 2.64 -11.26 10.61
C SER A 119 3.47 -11.52 9.35
N ASP A 120 2.83 -12.13 8.34
CA ASP A 120 3.45 -12.29 7.03
C ASP A 120 3.80 -10.94 6.40
N ALA A 121 2.96 -9.94 6.63
CA ALA A 121 3.19 -8.59 6.14
C ALA A 121 4.44 -7.98 6.78
N SER A 122 4.57 -8.06 8.12
CA SER A 122 5.77 -7.54 8.80
C SER A 122 7.03 -8.26 8.34
N ALA A 123 6.97 -9.57 8.16
CA ALA A 123 8.10 -10.35 7.64
C ALA A 123 8.50 -9.91 6.22
N PHE A 124 7.51 -9.63 5.36
CA PHE A 124 7.77 -9.10 4.03
C PHE A 124 8.48 -7.75 4.09
N TYR A 125 7.98 -6.82 4.91
CA TYR A 125 8.59 -5.50 5.03
C TYR A 125 10.01 -5.57 5.58
N GLU A 126 10.26 -6.45 6.55
CA GLU A 126 11.61 -6.64 7.08
C GLU A 126 12.58 -7.17 6.03
N ARG A 127 12.14 -8.10 5.17
CA ARG A 127 12.99 -8.63 4.09
C ARG A 127 13.42 -7.56 3.09
N ILE A 128 12.62 -6.54 2.90
CA ILE A 128 12.93 -5.47 1.94
C ILE A 128 13.53 -4.22 2.59
N GLY A 129 13.94 -4.32 3.85
CA GLY A 129 14.73 -3.29 4.51
C GLY A 129 14.02 -2.43 5.54
N PHE A 130 12.72 -2.62 5.76
CA PHE A 130 12.03 -1.95 6.86
C PHE A 130 12.38 -2.60 8.19
N ARG A 131 12.34 -1.82 9.23
CA ARG A 131 12.62 -2.30 10.59
C ARG A 131 11.59 -1.73 11.57
N PRO A 132 11.26 -2.47 12.65
CA PRO A 132 10.42 -1.90 13.70
C PRO A 132 11.01 -0.60 14.22
N ALA A 133 10.19 0.42 14.39
CA ALA A 133 10.62 1.69 14.96
C ALA A 133 10.83 1.50 16.47
N GLY A 134 12.07 1.63 16.93
CA GLY A 134 12.41 1.34 18.32
C GLY A 134 11.92 2.37 19.33
N ARG A 135 11.60 3.59 18.85
CA ARG A 135 11.24 4.71 19.74
C ARG A 135 9.81 5.23 19.51
N MET A 136 9.11 4.65 18.55
CA MET A 136 7.76 5.09 18.18
C MET A 136 6.78 3.95 18.42
N GLY A 137 5.58 4.29 18.82
CA GLY A 137 4.52 3.32 19.00
C GLY A 137 3.17 3.87 18.65
N VAL A 138 2.19 2.98 18.54
CA VAL A 138 0.79 3.35 18.32
C VAL A 138 0.11 3.47 19.68
N PHE A 139 -0.51 4.62 19.93
CA PHE A 139 -1.28 4.86 21.13
C PHE A 139 -2.75 4.89 20.76
N VAL A 140 -3.56 4.16 21.50
CA VAL A 140 -4.99 4.09 21.25
C VAL A 140 -5.76 4.68 22.43
N ARG A 141 -6.88 5.29 22.14
CA ARG A 141 -7.82 5.75 23.16
C ARG A 141 -9.05 4.84 23.12
N PRO A 142 -9.34 4.12 24.23
CA PRO A 142 -10.52 3.24 24.28
C PRO A 142 -11.83 4.03 24.23
#